data_392bdf9573af1bd79a4a186019505179
#
_entry.id   392bdf9573af1bd79a4a186019505179
#
_cell.length_a   1.000
_cell.length_b   1.000
_cell.length_c   1.000
_cell.angle_alpha   90.00
_cell.angle_beta   90.00
_cell.angle_gamma   90.00
#
_symmetry.space_group_name_H-M   'P 1'
#
loop_
_entity.id
_entity.type
_entity.pdbx_description
1 polymer ?
#
loop_
_entity_poly.entity_id
_entity_poly.type
_entity_poly.pdbx_seq_one_letter_code
_entity_poly.pdbx_strand_id
1 'polypeptide(L)'
;VAPDSAATSARDHMRKRVDVRYIRHGEVRARVSTIGADGDRAFVLIAGIGVASNYYENLAPGLGEFGPVHALDLPGFAGVPYPKRPMSIQRYAAVVGTVIDELGLEDPVLVGHSMGTQVVSELASQRPELSTVVLIGPVTNPRERSLPKLAFRFLESSAREPFRVAMLATGAYLLCGFRWFSAVLPRMMRYRIEDVLPRIQAHTLLIRGEHDSLVPRQWLRDMERLLPRASTWEIEGAAHSVMYDHAKGVAELCVDHAREPFDTRGGNGAGRTGKAALVGKGYAGSVVDAEDAAAAAAGELVQLADADARNRRVHVTPRLVLQVLRSRWNEFFASADNRPQDIAEAKTEHFRAQVEAFRDAEVREERDERETGQPTH
;
A
#
# COMPACT_ATOMS: atom_id res chain seq x y z
N VAL A 1 -30.93 -25.22 -6.94
CA VAL A 1 -31.12 -23.95 -7.65
C VAL A 1 -29.72 -23.43 -7.96
N ALA A 2 -29.32 -23.45 -9.23
CA ALA A 2 -28.03 -22.90 -9.66
C ALA A 2 -28.02 -21.39 -9.41
N PRO A 3 -26.92 -20.80 -8.90
CA PRO A 3 -26.85 -19.36 -8.73
C PRO A 3 -26.97 -18.68 -10.10
N ASP A 4 -27.76 -17.62 -10.13
CA ASP A 4 -28.08 -16.85 -11.32
C ASP A 4 -26.79 -16.33 -11.99
N SER A 5 -26.44 -16.88 -13.15
CA SER A 5 -25.21 -16.55 -13.88
C SER A 5 -25.13 -15.05 -14.26
N ALA A 6 -26.29 -14.38 -14.41
CA ALA A 6 -26.37 -12.95 -14.69
C ALA A 6 -25.99 -12.10 -13.47
N ALA A 7 -26.40 -12.51 -12.25
CA ALA A 7 -26.04 -11.84 -11.01
C ALA A 7 -24.54 -12.00 -10.70
N THR A 8 -23.95 -13.16 -10.97
CA THR A 8 -22.52 -13.42 -10.84
C THR A 8 -21.72 -12.58 -11.84
N SER A 9 -22.15 -12.50 -13.10
CA SER A 9 -21.52 -11.68 -14.13
C SER A 9 -21.60 -10.17 -13.81
N ALA A 10 -22.74 -9.68 -13.29
CA ALA A 10 -22.89 -8.28 -12.88
C ALA A 10 -22.00 -7.92 -11.69
N ARG A 11 -21.89 -8.80 -10.69
CA ARG A 11 -20.97 -8.63 -9.55
C ARG A 11 -19.52 -8.64 -9.98
N ASP A 12 -19.13 -9.50 -10.90
CA ASP A 12 -17.77 -9.60 -11.45
C ASP A 12 -17.42 -8.35 -12.30
N HIS A 13 -18.41 -7.77 -13.00
CA HIS A 13 -18.25 -6.50 -13.71
C HIS A 13 -18.10 -5.30 -12.76
N MET A 14 -18.86 -5.26 -11.65
CA MET A 14 -18.73 -4.21 -10.64
C MET A 14 -17.39 -4.28 -9.90
N ARG A 15 -16.86 -5.46 -9.61
CA ARG A 15 -15.54 -5.66 -9.01
C ARG A 15 -14.38 -5.13 -9.86
N LYS A 16 -14.58 -4.98 -11.18
CA LYS A 16 -13.57 -4.53 -12.15
C LYS A 16 -13.69 -3.05 -12.52
N ARG A 17 -14.56 -2.28 -11.85
CA ARG A 17 -14.75 -0.86 -12.12
C ARG A 17 -14.14 -0.03 -10.99
N VAL A 18 -13.36 0.97 -11.37
CA VAL A 18 -12.87 1.99 -10.44
C VAL A 18 -13.88 3.13 -10.38
N ASP A 19 -14.40 3.44 -9.18
CA ASP A 19 -15.16 4.65 -8.94
C ASP A 19 -14.25 5.76 -8.45
N VAL A 20 -14.48 7.00 -8.90
CA VAL A 20 -13.67 8.16 -8.49
C VAL A 20 -14.57 9.30 -8.06
N ARG A 21 -14.40 9.73 -6.82
CA ARG A 21 -15.14 10.88 -6.28
C ARG A 21 -14.25 11.82 -5.46
N TYR A 22 -14.69 13.05 -5.30
CA TYR A 22 -14.06 14.01 -4.41
C TYR A 22 -14.85 14.16 -3.12
N ILE A 23 -14.14 14.07 -1.99
CA ILE A 23 -14.68 14.32 -0.66
C ILE A 23 -14.08 15.62 -0.13
N ARG A 24 -14.91 16.50 0.43
CA ARG A 24 -14.51 17.80 0.92
C ARG A 24 -14.24 17.78 2.42
N HIS A 25 -13.17 18.49 2.80
CA HIS A 25 -12.88 18.86 4.19
C HIS A 25 -12.63 20.37 4.26
N GLY A 26 -13.65 21.13 4.64
CA GLY A 26 -13.61 22.59 4.59
C GLY A 26 -13.29 23.11 3.19
N GLU A 27 -12.20 23.88 3.04
CA GLU A 27 -11.78 24.46 1.74
C GLU A 27 -10.99 23.50 0.85
N VAL A 28 -10.60 22.33 1.35
CA VAL A 28 -9.81 21.35 0.61
C VAL A 28 -10.63 20.13 0.23
N ARG A 29 -10.13 19.33 -0.68
CA ARG A 29 -10.76 18.07 -1.08
C ARG A 29 -9.70 16.98 -1.30
N ALA A 30 -10.05 15.76 -0.98
CA ALA A 30 -9.32 14.56 -1.40
C ALA A 30 -10.05 13.90 -2.56
N ARG A 31 -9.31 13.24 -3.44
CA ARG A 31 -9.87 12.35 -4.46
C ARG A 31 -9.77 10.93 -3.94
N VAL A 32 -10.87 10.19 -4.02
CA VAL A 32 -10.96 8.80 -3.58
C VAL A 32 -11.22 7.94 -4.79
N SER A 33 -10.34 6.97 -5.04
CA SER A 33 -10.52 5.92 -6.04
C SER A 33 -10.91 4.64 -5.32
N THR A 34 -12.09 4.10 -5.63
CA THR A 34 -12.65 2.91 -4.97
C THR A 34 -12.68 1.75 -5.94
N ILE A 35 -12.20 0.58 -5.51
CA ILE A 35 -12.36 -0.72 -6.18
C ILE A 35 -12.92 -1.74 -5.19
N GLY A 36 -13.53 -2.81 -5.71
CA GLY A 36 -14.27 -3.78 -4.89
C GLY A 36 -15.64 -3.23 -4.50
N ALA A 37 -16.55 -4.11 -4.13
CA ALA A 37 -17.92 -3.72 -3.77
C ALA A 37 -18.25 -4.08 -2.34
N ASP A 38 -18.18 -5.36 -2.00
CA ASP A 38 -18.59 -5.93 -0.72
C ASP A 38 -17.45 -6.77 -0.14
N GLY A 39 -17.38 -6.88 1.17
CA GLY A 39 -16.38 -7.69 1.86
C GLY A 39 -16.40 -7.46 3.35
N ASP A 40 -15.48 -8.13 4.04
CA ASP A 40 -15.45 -8.15 5.49
C ASP A 40 -15.09 -6.79 6.10
N ARG A 41 -14.06 -6.13 5.54
CA ARG A 41 -13.59 -4.82 6.00
C ARG A 41 -13.04 -4.01 4.83
N ALA A 42 -13.23 -2.69 4.89
CA ALA A 42 -12.66 -1.77 3.92
C ALA A 42 -11.17 -1.49 4.21
N PHE A 43 -10.40 -1.25 3.15
CA PHE A 43 -9.04 -0.72 3.24
C PHE A 43 -9.01 0.75 2.79
N VAL A 44 -8.30 1.59 3.52
CA VAL A 44 -8.04 2.99 3.16
C VAL A 44 -6.55 3.18 2.97
N LEU A 45 -6.13 3.49 1.74
CA LEU A 45 -4.73 3.55 1.34
C LEU A 45 -4.26 4.99 1.20
N ILE A 46 -3.19 5.35 1.92
CA ILE A 46 -2.62 6.70 1.98
C ILE A 46 -1.17 6.67 1.49
N ALA A 47 -0.93 7.26 0.33
CA ALA A 47 0.37 7.26 -0.32
C ALA A 47 1.38 8.25 0.30
N GLY A 48 2.64 8.16 -0.16
CA GLY A 48 3.73 9.02 0.24
C GLY A 48 3.65 10.45 -0.28
N ILE A 49 4.65 11.26 0.06
CA ILE A 49 4.74 12.64 -0.40
C ILE A 49 4.87 12.72 -1.92
N GLY A 50 4.01 13.51 -2.55
CA GLY A 50 4.07 13.79 -3.99
C GLY A 50 3.61 12.66 -4.89
N VAL A 51 3.28 11.48 -4.35
CA VAL A 51 2.81 10.35 -5.16
C VAL A 51 1.29 10.23 -5.16
N ALA A 52 0.78 9.43 -6.07
CA ALA A 52 -0.64 9.26 -6.35
C ALA A 52 -1.13 7.87 -5.90
N SER A 53 -2.44 7.70 -5.85
CA SER A 53 -3.11 6.43 -5.54
C SER A 53 -2.77 5.29 -6.50
N ASN A 54 -2.27 5.61 -7.71
CA ASN A 54 -1.77 4.60 -8.65
C ASN A 54 -0.52 3.84 -8.18
N TYR A 55 0.15 4.30 -7.12
CA TYR A 55 1.19 3.54 -6.43
C TYR A 55 0.67 2.24 -5.80
N TYR A 56 -0.64 2.16 -5.57
CA TYR A 56 -1.31 0.98 -5.02
C TYR A 56 -2.00 0.11 -6.09
N GLU A 57 -1.76 0.37 -7.37
CA GLU A 57 -2.46 -0.35 -8.45
C GLU A 57 -2.23 -1.85 -8.46
N ASN A 58 -1.04 -2.28 -8.02
CA ASN A 58 -0.72 -3.71 -7.90
C ASN A 58 -1.24 -4.31 -6.59
N LEU A 59 -1.25 -3.51 -5.50
CA LEU A 59 -1.71 -3.95 -4.18
C LEU A 59 -3.24 -4.01 -4.09
N ALA A 60 -3.92 -3.01 -4.62
CA ALA A 60 -5.35 -2.83 -4.45
C ALA A 60 -6.21 -4.00 -4.98
N PRO A 61 -5.86 -4.69 -6.09
CA PRO A 61 -6.59 -5.89 -6.53
C PRO A 61 -6.62 -7.01 -5.49
N GLY A 62 -5.48 -7.33 -4.89
CA GLY A 62 -5.39 -8.39 -3.87
C GLY A 62 -6.17 -8.05 -2.59
N LEU A 63 -6.13 -6.78 -2.17
CA LEU A 63 -6.97 -6.32 -1.05
C LEU A 63 -8.45 -6.30 -1.42
N GLY A 64 -8.78 -5.99 -2.67
CA GLY A 64 -10.15 -5.90 -3.19
C GLY A 64 -10.90 -7.24 -3.25
N GLU A 65 -10.19 -8.36 -3.13
CA GLU A 65 -10.78 -9.69 -2.97
C GLU A 65 -11.35 -9.91 -1.56
N PHE A 66 -10.79 -9.19 -0.58
CA PHE A 66 -11.21 -9.26 0.81
C PHE A 66 -12.31 -8.23 1.15
N GLY A 67 -12.21 -7.02 0.63
CA GLY A 67 -13.17 -5.95 0.88
C GLY A 67 -12.93 -4.70 0.05
N PRO A 68 -13.79 -3.66 0.18
CA PRO A 68 -13.62 -2.42 -0.57
C PRO A 68 -12.28 -1.75 -0.31
N VAL A 69 -11.63 -1.24 -1.36
CA VAL A 69 -10.35 -0.52 -1.25
C VAL A 69 -10.54 0.92 -1.71
N HIS A 70 -10.23 1.85 -0.83
CA HIS A 70 -10.31 3.29 -1.05
C HIS A 70 -8.90 3.89 -1.09
N ALA A 71 -8.35 4.10 -2.27
CA ALA A 71 -7.04 4.72 -2.44
C ALA A 71 -7.18 6.24 -2.58
N LEU A 72 -6.49 6.99 -1.71
CA LEU A 72 -6.64 8.43 -1.57
C LEU A 72 -5.53 9.20 -2.27
N ASP A 73 -5.93 10.19 -3.06
CA ASP A 73 -5.06 11.28 -3.50
C ASP A 73 -5.31 12.50 -2.62
N LEU A 74 -4.32 12.86 -1.83
CA LEU A 74 -4.41 13.92 -0.84
C LEU A 74 -4.40 15.32 -1.48
N PRO A 75 -4.91 16.37 -0.80
CA PRO A 75 -4.90 17.74 -1.31
C PRO A 75 -3.51 18.20 -1.74
N GLY A 76 -3.40 18.65 -2.99
CA GLY A 76 -2.15 19.11 -3.60
C GLY A 76 -1.28 18.03 -4.23
N PHE A 77 -1.68 16.74 -4.19
CA PHE A 77 -1.00 15.64 -4.85
C PHE A 77 -1.84 15.10 -6.02
N ALA A 78 -1.19 14.41 -6.94
CA ALA A 78 -1.84 13.71 -8.04
C ALA A 78 -2.83 14.57 -8.86
N GLY A 79 -2.59 15.87 -9.01
CA GLY A 79 -3.49 16.80 -9.68
C GLY A 79 -4.69 17.25 -8.84
N VAL A 80 -4.84 16.79 -7.59
CA VAL A 80 -5.85 17.37 -6.68
C VAL A 80 -5.48 18.82 -6.37
N PRO A 81 -6.45 19.76 -6.36
CA PRO A 81 -6.17 21.17 -6.19
C PRO A 81 -5.34 21.50 -4.97
N TYR A 82 -4.41 22.45 -5.16
CA TYR A 82 -3.56 22.92 -4.07
C TYR A 82 -4.37 23.65 -2.99
N PRO A 83 -4.16 23.30 -1.72
CA PRO A 83 -4.63 24.15 -0.62
C PRO A 83 -4.00 25.54 -0.66
N LYS A 84 -4.72 26.54 -0.16
CA LYS A 84 -4.20 27.93 -0.07
C LYS A 84 -2.89 28.03 0.74
N ARG A 85 -2.72 27.14 1.71
CA ARG A 85 -1.52 27.05 2.56
C ARG A 85 -1.04 25.61 2.64
N PRO A 86 0.29 25.39 2.70
CA PRO A 86 0.85 24.05 2.88
C PRO A 86 0.30 23.37 4.13
N MET A 87 -0.06 22.10 4.01
CA MET A 87 -0.70 21.32 5.06
C MET A 87 0.33 20.63 5.97
N SER A 88 0.03 20.53 7.25
CA SER A 88 0.74 19.67 8.19
C SER A 88 0.22 18.23 8.11
N ILE A 89 0.94 17.28 8.69
CA ILE A 89 0.51 15.88 8.80
C ILE A 89 -0.84 15.77 9.52
N GLN A 90 -1.04 16.54 10.60
CA GLN A 90 -2.30 16.59 11.35
C GLN A 90 -3.49 17.01 10.47
N ARG A 91 -3.27 17.99 9.59
CA ARG A 91 -4.33 18.43 8.67
C ARG A 91 -4.62 17.39 7.59
N TYR A 92 -3.61 16.68 7.10
CA TYR A 92 -3.83 15.54 6.21
C TYR A 92 -4.60 14.42 6.92
N ALA A 93 -4.24 14.10 8.17
CA ALA A 93 -4.96 13.11 8.98
C ALA A 93 -6.44 13.49 9.17
N ALA A 94 -6.74 14.78 9.44
CA ALA A 94 -8.11 15.27 9.53
C ALA A 94 -8.90 15.11 8.21
N VAL A 95 -8.25 15.33 7.05
CA VAL A 95 -8.87 15.05 5.73
C VAL A 95 -9.20 13.58 5.58
N VAL A 96 -8.27 12.68 5.93
CA VAL A 96 -8.51 11.22 5.86
C VAL A 96 -9.63 10.81 6.80
N GLY A 97 -9.68 11.38 8.03
CA GLY A 97 -10.77 11.16 8.97
C GLY A 97 -12.12 11.52 8.37
N THR A 98 -12.24 12.70 7.74
CA THR A 98 -13.47 13.09 7.04
C THR A 98 -13.83 12.14 5.90
N VAL A 99 -12.84 11.63 5.16
CA VAL A 99 -13.11 10.62 4.12
C VAL A 99 -13.72 9.36 4.70
N ILE A 100 -13.19 8.85 5.80
CA ILE A 100 -13.71 7.67 6.51
C ILE A 100 -15.16 7.90 6.95
N ASP A 101 -15.43 9.06 7.56
CA ASP A 101 -16.76 9.43 8.07
C ASP A 101 -17.78 9.58 6.93
N GLU A 102 -17.44 10.26 5.84
CA GLU A 102 -18.30 10.46 4.65
C GLU A 102 -18.54 9.17 3.86
N LEU A 103 -17.65 8.19 3.96
CA LEU A 103 -17.82 6.87 3.38
C LEU A 103 -18.61 5.93 4.30
N GLY A 104 -18.87 6.33 5.54
CA GLY A 104 -19.54 5.50 6.54
C GLY A 104 -18.75 4.25 6.96
N LEU A 105 -17.41 4.35 6.96
CA LEU A 105 -16.55 3.22 7.32
C LEU A 105 -16.38 3.17 8.85
N GLU A 106 -16.85 2.12 9.49
CA GLU A 106 -16.83 2.01 10.97
C GLU A 106 -15.41 1.69 11.49
N ASP A 107 -14.77 0.62 10.99
CA ASP A 107 -13.43 0.19 11.40
C ASP A 107 -12.60 -0.26 10.19
N PRO A 108 -12.22 0.66 9.28
CA PRO A 108 -11.42 0.31 8.13
C PRO A 108 -9.97 -0.01 8.52
N VAL A 109 -9.32 -0.86 7.74
CA VAL A 109 -7.88 -1.08 7.83
C VAL A 109 -7.16 0.10 7.17
N LEU A 110 -6.39 0.86 7.94
CA LEU A 110 -5.61 1.97 7.40
C LEU A 110 -4.24 1.51 6.94
N VAL A 111 -3.91 1.76 5.69
CA VAL A 111 -2.61 1.41 5.11
C VAL A 111 -1.90 2.69 4.68
N GLY A 112 -0.81 3.01 5.34
CA GLY A 112 0.03 4.17 4.99
C GLY A 112 1.36 3.74 4.39
N HIS A 113 1.80 4.43 3.33
CA HIS A 113 3.14 4.27 2.77
C HIS A 113 3.96 5.55 2.90
N SER A 114 5.22 5.43 3.31
CA SER A 114 6.15 6.58 3.39
C SER A 114 5.58 7.72 4.25
N MET A 115 5.36 8.94 3.72
CA MET A 115 4.66 10.02 4.44
C MET A 115 3.25 9.60 4.89
N GLY A 116 2.57 8.74 4.13
CA GLY A 116 1.26 8.21 4.51
C GLY A 116 1.26 7.50 5.86
N THR A 117 2.39 6.91 6.27
CA THR A 117 2.52 6.30 7.60
C THR A 117 2.38 7.32 8.73
N GLN A 118 2.90 8.54 8.53
CA GLN A 118 2.72 9.63 9.49
C GLN A 118 1.26 10.08 9.59
N VAL A 119 0.57 10.15 8.44
CA VAL A 119 -0.86 10.52 8.38
C VAL A 119 -1.72 9.46 9.07
N VAL A 120 -1.47 8.17 8.80
CA VAL A 120 -2.15 7.05 9.45
C VAL A 120 -1.87 7.03 10.95
N SER A 121 -0.61 7.18 11.36
CA SER A 121 -0.23 7.20 12.78
C SER A 121 -0.90 8.34 13.55
N GLU A 122 -0.93 9.54 12.96
CA GLU A 122 -1.62 10.69 13.57
C GLU A 122 -3.12 10.39 13.75
N LEU A 123 -3.79 9.89 12.69
CA LEU A 123 -5.21 9.59 12.74
C LEU A 123 -5.52 8.47 13.75
N ALA A 124 -4.77 7.37 13.72
CA ALA A 124 -4.96 6.25 14.63
C ALA A 124 -4.69 6.62 16.10
N SER A 125 -3.80 7.58 16.37
CA SER A 125 -3.57 8.09 17.73
C SER A 125 -4.74 8.92 18.28
N GLN A 126 -5.62 9.41 17.41
CA GLN A 126 -6.80 10.23 17.75
C GLN A 126 -8.09 9.42 17.71
N ARG A 127 -8.11 8.25 17.07
CA ARG A 127 -9.27 7.39 16.86
C ARG A 127 -9.02 6.00 17.43
N PRO A 128 -9.26 5.79 18.73
CA PRO A 128 -9.03 4.50 19.39
C PRO A 128 -9.99 3.39 18.89
N GLU A 129 -11.07 3.72 18.22
CA GLU A 129 -11.98 2.78 17.57
C GLU A 129 -11.35 2.06 16.36
N LEU A 130 -10.30 2.62 15.76
CA LEU A 130 -9.56 1.96 14.68
C LEU A 130 -8.73 0.81 15.25
N SER A 131 -9.07 -0.42 14.86
CA SER A 131 -8.48 -1.62 15.45
C SER A 131 -7.19 -2.08 14.76
N THR A 132 -6.98 -1.71 13.47
CA THR A 132 -5.92 -2.29 12.65
C THR A 132 -5.30 -1.24 11.72
N VAL A 133 -3.98 -1.11 11.77
CA VAL A 133 -3.22 -0.25 10.86
C VAL A 133 -2.00 -0.98 10.28
N VAL A 134 -1.61 -0.59 9.07
CA VAL A 134 -0.43 -1.08 8.37
C VAL A 134 0.45 0.10 7.96
N LEU A 135 1.69 0.09 8.36
CA LEU A 135 2.67 1.14 8.09
C LEU A 135 3.80 0.58 7.22
N ILE A 136 3.77 0.92 5.94
CA ILE A 136 4.72 0.45 4.93
C ILE A 136 5.79 1.51 4.69
N GLY A 137 7.06 1.14 4.86
CA GLY A 137 8.17 2.06 4.63
C GLY A 137 8.11 3.34 5.50
N PRO A 138 7.95 3.26 6.85
CA PRO A 138 7.73 4.43 7.69
C PRO A 138 8.96 5.32 7.76
N VAL A 139 8.88 6.48 7.13
CA VAL A 139 9.98 7.45 6.98
C VAL A 139 10.20 8.33 8.22
N THR A 140 11.26 9.14 8.16
CA THR A 140 11.66 10.13 9.17
C THR A 140 12.19 9.56 10.48
N ASN A 141 13.20 8.67 10.35
CA ASN A 141 14.01 8.25 11.49
C ASN A 141 14.53 9.48 12.28
N PRO A 142 14.25 9.59 13.59
CA PRO A 142 14.69 10.72 14.41
C PRO A 142 16.19 10.99 14.37
N ARG A 143 17.00 9.94 14.20
CA ARG A 143 18.47 10.04 14.14
C ARG A 143 18.99 10.58 12.81
N GLU A 144 18.14 10.60 11.77
CA GLU A 144 18.52 10.98 10.40
C GLU A 144 17.65 12.11 9.82
N ARG A 145 17.02 12.93 10.67
CA ARG A 145 16.18 14.07 10.28
C ARG A 145 16.97 15.23 9.71
N SER A 146 17.62 15.02 8.57
CA SER A 146 18.24 16.11 7.84
C SER A 146 17.97 15.96 6.35
N LEU A 147 17.71 17.07 5.66
CA LEU A 147 17.43 17.06 4.22
C LEU A 147 18.54 16.42 3.38
N PRO A 148 19.85 16.69 3.63
CA PRO A 148 20.92 16.04 2.87
C PRO A 148 20.94 14.52 3.06
N LYS A 149 20.75 14.04 4.29
CA LYS A 149 20.70 12.59 4.56
C LYS A 149 19.49 11.94 3.90
N LEU A 150 18.31 12.57 4.00
CA LEU A 150 17.09 12.08 3.35
C LEU A 150 17.27 12.01 1.83
N ALA A 151 17.83 13.07 1.22
CA ALA A 151 18.07 13.09 -0.22
C ALA A 151 19.05 11.98 -0.65
N PHE A 152 20.11 11.76 0.11
CA PHE A 152 21.06 10.67 -0.14
C PHE A 152 20.39 9.31 -0.03
N ARG A 153 19.65 9.06 1.05
CA ARG A 153 18.90 7.82 1.26
C ARG A 153 17.83 7.59 0.18
N PHE A 154 17.16 8.66 -0.23
CA PHE A 154 16.18 8.60 -1.31
C PHE A 154 16.82 8.21 -2.64
N LEU A 155 17.95 8.80 -2.99
CA LEU A 155 18.71 8.44 -4.20
C LEU A 155 19.19 6.99 -4.15
N GLU A 156 19.72 6.56 -3.01
CA GLU A 156 20.18 5.18 -2.80
C GLU A 156 19.02 4.18 -2.96
N SER A 157 17.86 4.45 -2.36
CA SER A 157 16.67 3.62 -2.49
C SER A 157 16.14 3.62 -3.93
N SER A 158 16.03 4.81 -4.54
CA SER A 158 15.52 4.98 -5.90
C SER A 158 16.37 4.27 -6.97
N ALA A 159 17.68 4.13 -6.73
CA ALA A 159 18.56 3.39 -7.64
C ALA A 159 18.26 1.89 -7.68
N ARG A 160 17.52 1.37 -6.70
CA ARG A 160 17.11 -0.03 -6.59
C ARG A 160 15.64 -0.25 -6.96
N GLU A 161 14.90 0.84 -7.19
CA GLU A 161 13.51 0.76 -7.63
C GLU A 161 13.42 0.37 -9.11
N PRO A 162 12.45 -0.45 -9.51
CA PRO A 162 12.22 -0.77 -10.91
C PRO A 162 11.87 0.47 -11.74
N PHE A 163 12.23 0.43 -13.03
CA PHE A 163 11.97 1.52 -13.95
C PHE A 163 10.50 1.97 -14.00
N ARG A 164 9.56 1.03 -13.83
CA ARG A 164 8.11 1.33 -13.79
C ARG A 164 7.74 2.22 -12.61
N VAL A 165 8.28 1.91 -11.43
CA VAL A 165 8.07 2.72 -10.21
C VAL A 165 8.66 4.12 -10.40
N ALA A 166 9.87 4.22 -10.97
CA ALA A 166 10.50 5.50 -11.27
C ALA A 166 9.65 6.36 -12.24
N MET A 167 9.04 5.75 -13.27
CA MET A 167 8.12 6.44 -14.18
C MET A 167 6.85 6.93 -13.47
N LEU A 168 6.22 6.10 -12.63
CA LEU A 168 5.04 6.47 -11.87
C LEU A 168 5.34 7.64 -10.91
N ALA A 169 6.46 7.53 -10.18
CA ALA A 169 6.92 8.59 -9.29
C ALA A 169 7.15 9.90 -10.05
N THR A 170 7.82 9.84 -11.20
CA THR A 170 8.08 11.03 -12.03
C THR A 170 6.78 11.69 -12.47
N GLY A 171 5.83 10.94 -12.99
CA GLY A 171 4.51 11.45 -13.38
C GLY A 171 3.77 12.09 -12.21
N ALA A 172 3.78 11.43 -11.05
CA ALA A 172 3.13 11.94 -9.84
C ALA A 172 3.81 13.23 -9.32
N TYR A 173 5.15 13.29 -9.33
CA TYR A 173 5.90 14.49 -8.95
C TYR A 173 5.67 15.66 -9.91
N LEU A 174 5.51 15.42 -11.22
CA LEU A 174 5.13 16.45 -12.17
C LEU A 174 3.74 17.01 -11.86
N LEU A 175 2.76 16.14 -11.55
CA LEU A 175 1.41 16.56 -11.14
C LEU A 175 1.40 17.27 -9.76
N CYS A 176 2.26 16.84 -8.84
CA CYS A 176 2.44 17.49 -7.54
C CYS A 176 3.06 18.89 -7.68
N GLY A 177 3.97 19.04 -8.63
CA GLY A 177 4.76 20.25 -8.82
C GLY A 177 5.78 20.50 -7.72
N PHE A 178 6.99 20.92 -8.14
CA PHE A 178 8.13 21.13 -7.24
C PHE A 178 7.83 22.11 -6.09
N ARG A 179 7.06 23.16 -6.37
CA ARG A 179 6.69 24.17 -5.36
C ARG A 179 5.89 23.57 -4.20
N TRP A 180 4.90 22.71 -4.50
CA TRP A 180 4.08 22.10 -3.47
C TRP A 180 4.87 21.02 -2.70
N PHE A 181 5.59 20.17 -3.42
CA PHE A 181 6.47 19.18 -2.82
C PHE A 181 7.44 19.81 -1.81
N SER A 182 8.15 20.88 -2.22
CA SER A 182 9.11 21.61 -1.36
C SER A 182 8.45 22.31 -0.18
N ALA A 183 7.16 22.63 -0.28
CA ALA A 183 6.43 23.23 0.83
C ALA A 183 5.96 22.19 1.85
N VAL A 184 5.66 20.96 1.43
CA VAL A 184 5.20 19.87 2.33
C VAL A 184 6.37 19.13 2.95
N LEU A 185 7.46 18.91 2.24
CA LEU A 185 8.63 18.16 2.69
C LEU A 185 9.17 18.60 4.09
N PRO A 186 9.34 19.90 4.39
CA PRO A 186 9.77 20.32 5.71
C PRO A 186 8.77 19.98 6.82
N ARG A 187 7.47 19.90 6.51
CA ARG A 187 6.41 19.53 7.45
C ARG A 187 6.44 18.05 7.77
N MET A 188 6.63 17.22 6.75
CA MET A 188 6.89 15.79 6.88
C MET A 188 8.13 15.55 7.74
N MET A 189 9.23 16.26 7.48
CA MET A 189 10.49 16.11 8.22
C MET A 189 10.40 16.54 9.70
N ARG A 190 9.60 17.55 10.00
CA ARG A 190 9.42 18.06 11.38
C ARG A 190 8.41 17.27 12.19
N TYR A 191 7.57 16.47 11.52
CA TYR A 191 6.59 15.65 12.23
C TYR A 191 7.30 14.57 13.05
N ARG A 192 6.95 14.50 14.32
CA ARG A 192 7.57 13.58 15.29
C ARG A 192 6.65 12.38 15.46
N ILE A 193 6.76 11.43 14.53
CA ILE A 193 5.97 10.20 14.55
C ILE A 193 6.20 9.43 15.86
N GLU A 194 7.42 9.45 16.40
CA GLU A 194 7.79 8.79 17.65
C GLU A 194 6.98 9.27 18.86
N ASP A 195 6.46 10.51 18.85
CA ASP A 195 5.66 11.06 19.95
C ASP A 195 4.20 10.57 19.91
N VAL A 196 3.72 10.05 18.76
CA VAL A 196 2.35 9.58 18.60
C VAL A 196 2.22 8.05 18.67
N LEU A 197 3.26 7.30 18.29
CA LEU A 197 3.25 5.84 18.29
C LEU A 197 2.77 5.22 19.61
N PRO A 198 3.18 5.72 20.82
CA PRO A 198 2.72 5.16 22.09
C PRO A 198 1.21 5.30 22.35
N ARG A 199 0.52 6.18 21.61
CA ARG A 199 -0.92 6.43 21.77
C ARG A 199 -1.79 5.61 20.84
N ILE A 200 -1.19 4.90 19.88
CA ILE A 200 -1.92 4.08 18.90
C ILE A 200 -2.38 2.80 19.61
N GLN A 201 -3.72 2.62 19.73
CA GLN A 201 -4.30 1.45 20.32
C GLN A 201 -4.52 0.31 19.31
N ALA A 202 -4.50 0.64 18.02
CA ALA A 202 -4.64 -0.32 16.93
C ALA A 202 -3.50 -1.34 16.91
N HIS A 203 -3.81 -2.56 16.52
CA HIS A 203 -2.79 -3.53 16.12
C HIS A 203 -2.06 -3.01 14.89
N THR A 204 -0.75 -2.81 15.00
CA THR A 204 0.06 -2.17 13.98
C THR A 204 0.99 -3.16 13.30
N LEU A 205 0.86 -3.30 11.99
CA LEU A 205 1.80 -4.05 11.16
C LEU A 205 2.80 -3.08 10.54
N LEU A 206 4.08 -3.30 10.82
CA LEU A 206 5.19 -2.54 10.25
C LEU A 206 5.81 -3.36 9.11
N ILE A 207 5.89 -2.80 7.90
CA ILE A 207 6.49 -3.46 6.74
C ILE A 207 7.60 -2.58 6.18
N ARG A 208 8.75 -3.19 5.83
CA ARG A 208 9.82 -2.55 5.06
C ARG A 208 10.37 -3.49 3.98
N GLY A 209 10.97 -2.94 2.96
CA GLY A 209 11.81 -3.71 2.04
C GLY A 209 13.22 -3.89 2.61
N GLU A 210 13.85 -5.02 2.34
CA GLU A 210 15.23 -5.31 2.77
C GLU A 210 16.22 -4.21 2.35
N HIS A 211 16.04 -3.67 1.15
CA HIS A 211 16.88 -2.64 0.56
C HIS A 211 16.35 -1.21 0.74
N ASP A 212 15.32 -1.03 1.59
CA ASP A 212 14.79 0.29 1.91
C ASP A 212 15.76 1.08 2.80
N SER A 213 16.62 1.87 2.16
CA SER A 213 17.59 2.70 2.85
C SER A 213 16.97 3.90 3.60
N LEU A 214 15.74 4.30 3.26
CA LEU A 214 14.99 5.33 4.00
C LEU A 214 14.51 4.86 5.37
N VAL A 215 14.35 3.52 5.53
CA VAL A 215 13.85 2.89 6.74
C VAL A 215 14.86 1.86 7.25
N PRO A 216 15.91 2.28 7.98
CA PRO A 216 16.85 1.34 8.58
C PRO A 216 16.15 0.35 9.52
N ARG A 217 16.59 -0.92 9.56
CA ARG A 217 16.08 -1.97 10.47
C ARG A 217 15.99 -1.50 11.93
N GLN A 218 17.00 -0.74 12.38
CA GLN A 218 17.00 -0.22 13.75
C GLN A 218 15.83 0.73 14.02
N TRP A 219 15.46 1.56 13.04
CA TRP A 219 14.31 2.46 13.18
C TRP A 219 13.01 1.68 13.31
N LEU A 220 12.83 0.63 12.51
CA LEU A 220 11.65 -0.22 12.60
C LEU A 220 11.52 -0.90 13.98
N ARG A 221 12.64 -1.40 14.53
CA ARG A 221 12.68 -1.95 15.90
C ARG A 221 12.36 -0.89 16.97
N ASP A 222 12.84 0.34 16.78
CA ASP A 222 12.53 1.43 17.69
C ASP A 222 11.02 1.76 17.65
N MET A 223 10.40 1.77 16.46
CA MET A 223 8.94 1.94 16.30
C MET A 223 8.15 0.81 16.97
N GLU A 224 8.55 -0.44 16.77
CA GLU A 224 7.92 -1.61 17.40
C GLU A 224 7.94 -1.52 18.92
N ARG A 225 9.03 -1.01 19.52
CA ARG A 225 9.12 -0.79 20.97
C ARG A 225 8.20 0.32 21.46
N LEU A 226 7.97 1.35 20.65
CA LEU A 226 7.12 2.49 20.99
C LEU A 226 5.63 2.17 20.87
N LEU A 227 5.27 1.25 19.98
CA LEU A 227 3.88 0.85 19.74
C LEU A 227 3.40 -0.13 20.82
N PRO A 228 2.19 0.04 21.38
CA PRO A 228 1.61 -0.90 22.34
C PRO A 228 1.42 -2.32 21.76
N ARG A 229 0.98 -2.41 20.50
CA ARG A 229 0.71 -3.66 19.79
C ARG A 229 1.27 -3.56 18.37
N ALA A 230 2.39 -4.23 18.11
CA ALA A 230 3.03 -4.18 16.81
C ALA A 230 3.65 -5.51 16.41
N SER A 231 3.71 -5.74 15.12
CA SER A 231 4.50 -6.78 14.46
C SER A 231 5.28 -6.16 13.32
N THR A 232 6.42 -6.75 13.01
CA THR A 232 7.38 -6.19 12.05
C THR A 232 7.74 -7.23 11.00
N TRP A 233 7.69 -6.83 9.73
CA TRP A 233 8.00 -7.69 8.60
C TRP A 233 8.96 -7.00 7.64
N GLU A 234 9.93 -7.77 7.15
CA GLU A 234 10.87 -7.35 6.11
C GLU A 234 10.67 -8.20 4.87
N ILE A 235 10.53 -7.55 3.71
CA ILE A 235 10.36 -8.22 2.41
C ILE A 235 11.71 -8.29 1.73
N GLU A 236 12.19 -9.50 1.49
CA GLU A 236 13.49 -9.79 0.86
C GLU A 236 13.54 -9.23 -0.57
N GLY A 237 14.67 -8.65 -0.96
CA GLY A 237 14.90 -8.09 -2.28
C GLY A 237 14.14 -6.80 -2.59
N ALA A 238 13.22 -6.37 -1.72
CA ALA A 238 12.40 -5.19 -1.94
C ALA A 238 13.11 -3.89 -1.55
N ALA A 239 12.80 -2.80 -2.27
CA ALA A 239 13.21 -1.44 -1.94
C ALA A 239 12.07 -0.69 -1.21
N HIS A 240 12.00 0.66 -1.34
CA HIS A 240 11.03 1.47 -0.61
C HIS A 240 9.58 1.26 -1.03
N SER A 241 9.33 1.03 -2.32
CA SER A 241 7.99 0.84 -2.91
C SER A 241 7.54 -0.63 -2.87
N VAL A 242 7.79 -1.31 -1.75
CA VAL A 242 7.54 -2.75 -1.58
C VAL A 242 6.12 -3.19 -1.97
N MET A 243 5.11 -2.37 -1.72
CA MET A 243 3.71 -2.64 -2.06
C MET A 243 3.43 -2.60 -3.57
N TYR A 244 4.37 -2.14 -4.38
CA TYR A 244 4.24 -2.14 -5.84
C TYR A 244 4.80 -3.42 -6.47
N ASP A 245 6.04 -3.79 -6.09
CA ASP A 245 6.76 -4.91 -6.70
C ASP A 245 6.45 -6.25 -6.04
N HIS A 246 6.13 -6.23 -4.75
CA HIS A 246 5.81 -7.39 -3.92
C HIS A 246 4.35 -7.35 -3.46
N ALA A 247 3.48 -6.85 -4.34
CA ALA A 247 2.09 -6.53 -4.03
C ALA A 247 1.29 -7.71 -3.49
N LYS A 248 1.50 -8.92 -4.03
CA LYS A 248 0.80 -10.13 -3.58
C LYS A 248 1.12 -10.45 -2.13
N GLY A 249 2.40 -10.58 -1.79
CA GLY A 249 2.83 -10.87 -0.40
C GLY A 249 2.40 -9.78 0.58
N VAL A 250 2.48 -8.50 0.18
CA VAL A 250 2.01 -7.38 1.01
C VAL A 250 0.49 -7.42 1.18
N ALA A 251 -0.29 -7.75 0.13
CA ALA A 251 -1.74 -7.88 0.22
C ALA A 251 -2.14 -9.01 1.19
N GLU A 252 -1.50 -10.17 1.06
CA GLU A 252 -1.73 -11.31 1.94
C GLU A 252 -1.44 -10.95 3.40
N LEU A 253 -0.30 -10.31 3.69
CA LEU A 253 0.03 -9.82 5.03
C LEU A 253 -1.03 -8.83 5.57
N CYS A 254 -1.48 -7.89 4.75
CA CYS A 254 -2.52 -6.94 5.14
C CYS A 254 -3.84 -7.63 5.45
N VAL A 255 -4.26 -8.59 4.61
CA VAL A 255 -5.50 -9.35 4.77
C VAL A 255 -5.45 -10.25 6.02
N ASP A 256 -4.35 -10.97 6.20
CA ASP A 256 -4.19 -11.84 7.37
C ASP A 256 -4.13 -11.02 8.66
N HIS A 257 -3.43 -9.88 8.65
CA HIS A 257 -3.42 -8.95 9.79
C HIS A 257 -4.80 -8.31 10.07
N ALA A 258 -5.61 -8.10 9.03
CA ALA A 258 -6.97 -7.60 9.17
C ALA A 258 -7.92 -8.63 9.76
N ARG A 259 -7.73 -9.91 9.45
CA ARG A 259 -8.54 -11.04 9.96
C ARG A 259 -8.14 -11.43 11.37
N GLU A 260 -6.86 -11.60 11.59
CA GLU A 260 -6.27 -12.00 12.87
C GLU A 260 -4.98 -11.18 13.08
N PRO A 261 -5.05 -10.07 13.84
CA PRO A 261 -3.91 -9.19 14.03
C PRO A 261 -2.70 -9.91 14.60
N PHE A 262 -1.55 -9.72 13.95
CA PHE A 262 -0.28 -10.25 14.44
C PHE A 262 0.11 -9.52 15.74
N ASP A 263 0.24 -10.25 16.84
CA ASP A 263 0.72 -9.72 18.12
C ASP A 263 1.91 -10.53 18.61
N THR A 264 3.08 -9.91 18.61
CA THR A 264 4.31 -10.55 19.06
C THR A 264 4.60 -10.36 20.54
N ARG A 265 3.92 -9.42 21.22
CA ARG A 265 4.17 -9.06 22.62
C ARG A 265 3.28 -9.80 23.62
N GLY A 266 2.17 -10.37 23.18
CA GLY A 266 1.29 -11.16 24.02
C GLY A 266 1.93 -12.50 24.40
N GLY A 267 2.57 -12.56 25.56
CA GLY A 267 3.34 -13.70 26.07
C GLY A 267 2.61 -15.03 26.28
N ASN A 268 1.38 -15.19 25.80
CA ASN A 268 0.55 -16.39 25.97
C ASN A 268 0.10 -16.96 24.61
N GLY A 269 1.02 -17.46 23.80
CA GLY A 269 0.73 -18.45 22.77
C GLY A 269 -0.10 -18.02 21.55
N ALA A 270 -0.90 -16.95 21.59
CA ALA A 270 -1.76 -16.52 20.49
C ALA A 270 -0.97 -15.92 19.32
N GLY A 271 0.10 -15.15 19.58
CA GLY A 271 0.97 -14.62 18.54
C GLY A 271 1.76 -15.69 17.74
N ARG A 272 1.94 -16.85 18.34
CA ARG A 272 2.56 -18.03 17.67
C ARG A 272 1.62 -18.70 16.67
N THR A 273 0.30 -18.64 16.91
CA THR A 273 -0.70 -19.24 16.01
C THR A 273 -0.84 -18.48 14.69
N GLY A 274 -0.78 -17.15 14.69
CA GLY A 274 -0.79 -16.35 13.47
C GLY A 274 0.42 -16.63 12.58
N LYS A 275 1.62 -16.69 13.17
CA LYS A 275 2.87 -17.03 12.43
C LYS A 275 2.91 -18.47 11.95
N ALA A 276 2.45 -19.42 12.77
CA ALA A 276 2.32 -20.83 12.38
C ALA A 276 1.28 -21.02 11.27
N ALA A 277 0.20 -20.23 11.26
CA ALA A 277 -0.79 -20.25 10.18
C ALA A 277 -0.25 -19.68 8.86
N LEU A 278 0.65 -18.68 8.91
CA LEU A 278 1.37 -18.18 7.74
C LEU A 278 2.29 -19.24 7.12
N VAL A 279 3.07 -19.93 7.95
CA VAL A 279 3.93 -21.06 7.52
C VAL A 279 3.12 -22.21 6.91
N GLY A 280 1.90 -22.48 7.42
CA GLY A 280 1.05 -23.56 6.94
C GLY A 280 0.23 -23.26 5.69
N LYS A 281 0.07 -21.99 5.30
CA LYS A 281 -0.76 -21.59 4.16
C LYS A 281 -0.01 -21.50 2.83
N GLY A 282 1.29 -21.85 2.81
CA GLY A 282 2.04 -21.91 1.57
C GLY A 282 2.05 -20.59 0.83
N TYR A 283 2.52 -19.53 1.48
CA TYR A 283 2.98 -18.36 0.72
C TYR A 283 4.07 -18.87 -0.21
N ALA A 284 3.73 -19.02 -1.49
CA ALA A 284 4.69 -19.48 -2.48
C ALA A 284 5.92 -18.56 -2.41
N GLY A 285 7.00 -19.07 -1.82
CA GLY A 285 8.25 -18.35 -1.63
C GLY A 285 8.52 -17.70 -0.28
N SER A 286 7.66 -17.85 0.72
CA SER A 286 8.05 -17.54 2.09
C SER A 286 8.59 -18.80 2.75
N VAL A 287 9.87 -18.97 2.74
CA VAL A 287 10.53 -19.88 3.69
C VAL A 287 10.66 -19.13 5.01
N VAL A 288 9.56 -19.06 5.77
CA VAL A 288 9.66 -18.82 7.20
C VAL A 288 10.08 -20.19 7.76
N ASP A 289 11.37 -20.47 7.74
CA ASP A 289 11.91 -21.66 8.35
C ASP A 289 11.82 -21.56 9.90
N ALA A 290 12.20 -22.62 10.58
CA ALA A 290 12.14 -22.66 12.04
C ALA A 290 13.07 -21.62 12.70
N GLU A 291 14.12 -21.15 12.00
CA GLU A 291 15.03 -20.10 12.45
C GLU A 291 14.35 -18.73 12.39
N ASP A 292 13.64 -18.41 11.29
CA ASP A 292 12.86 -17.17 11.15
C ASP A 292 11.73 -17.09 12.18
N ALA A 293 11.07 -18.21 12.47
CA ALA A 293 10.07 -18.28 13.52
C ALA A 293 10.68 -18.07 14.93
N ALA A 294 11.90 -18.57 15.16
CA ALA A 294 12.64 -18.34 16.40
C ALA A 294 13.12 -16.88 16.51
N ALA A 295 13.65 -16.32 15.42
CA ALA A 295 14.08 -14.93 15.34
C ALA A 295 12.91 -13.95 15.57
N ALA A 296 11.75 -14.25 15.01
CA ALA A 296 10.54 -13.49 15.26
C ALA A 296 10.04 -13.60 16.71
N ALA A 297 10.17 -14.77 17.34
CA ALA A 297 9.87 -14.96 18.77
C ALA A 297 10.85 -14.20 19.67
N ALA A 298 12.07 -13.96 19.20
CA ALA A 298 13.08 -13.15 19.87
C ALA A 298 12.94 -11.64 19.65
N GLY A 299 11.92 -11.19 18.87
CA GLY A 299 11.72 -9.78 18.52
C GLY A 299 12.61 -9.29 17.39
N GLU A 300 13.17 -10.20 16.59
CA GLU A 300 13.89 -9.90 15.37
C GLU A 300 12.93 -9.67 14.19
N LEU A 301 13.44 -9.05 13.11
CA LEU A 301 12.67 -8.87 11.88
C LEU A 301 12.48 -10.20 11.17
N VAL A 302 11.24 -10.52 10.81
CA VAL A 302 10.96 -11.68 9.97
C VAL A 302 11.11 -11.27 8.52
N GLN A 303 11.92 -12.00 7.78
CA GLN A 303 12.09 -11.83 6.34
C GLN A 303 11.10 -12.74 5.60
N LEU A 304 10.37 -12.16 4.68
CA LEU A 304 9.58 -12.90 3.70
C LEU A 304 10.39 -12.99 2.42
N ALA A 305 10.75 -14.22 2.03
CA ALA A 305 11.32 -14.46 0.72
C ALA A 305 10.23 -14.24 -0.34
N ASP A 306 10.50 -13.40 -1.32
CA ASP A 306 9.58 -13.17 -2.44
C ASP A 306 9.87 -14.16 -3.57
N ALA A 307 9.09 -15.23 -3.65
CA ALA A 307 9.11 -16.14 -4.81
C ALA A 307 8.54 -15.47 -6.07
N ASP A 308 7.68 -14.46 -5.92
CA ASP A 308 7.10 -13.73 -7.03
C ASP A 308 8.14 -12.91 -7.83
N ALA A 309 9.24 -12.46 -7.20
CA ALA A 309 10.28 -11.71 -7.92
C ALA A 309 11.02 -12.54 -8.96
N ARG A 310 11.15 -13.85 -8.74
CA ARG A 310 11.88 -14.76 -9.66
C ARG A 310 11.05 -15.23 -10.84
N ASN A 311 9.72 -15.28 -10.74
CA ASN A 311 8.84 -15.91 -11.73
C ASN A 311 8.03 -14.96 -12.61
N ARG A 312 8.11 -13.63 -12.41
CA ARG A 312 7.33 -12.69 -13.25
C ARG A 312 7.96 -12.44 -14.62
N ARG A 313 7.97 -13.42 -15.47
CA ARG A 313 7.98 -13.18 -16.92
C ARG A 313 6.55 -13.01 -17.43
N VAL A 314 5.89 -11.92 -17.03
CA VAL A 314 4.67 -11.48 -17.73
C VAL A 314 5.08 -11.25 -19.19
N HIS A 315 4.54 -12.07 -20.09
CA HIS A 315 4.74 -11.88 -21.52
C HIS A 315 4.05 -10.57 -21.93
N VAL A 316 4.84 -9.51 -21.93
CA VAL A 316 4.40 -8.16 -22.27
C VAL A 316 4.19 -8.12 -23.78
N THR A 317 2.95 -8.29 -24.22
CA THR A 317 2.64 -8.12 -25.66
C THR A 317 2.74 -6.62 -26.02
N PRO A 318 3.18 -6.27 -27.24
CA PRO A 318 3.22 -4.87 -27.69
C PRO A 318 1.85 -4.17 -27.56
N ARG A 319 0.76 -4.91 -27.69
CA ARG A 319 -0.62 -4.41 -27.52
C ARG A 319 -0.88 -4.01 -26.06
N LEU A 320 -0.47 -4.85 -25.10
CA LEU A 320 -0.59 -4.56 -23.66
C LEU A 320 0.21 -3.33 -23.27
N VAL A 321 1.46 -3.21 -23.79
CA VAL A 321 2.29 -2.02 -23.56
C VAL A 321 1.59 -0.75 -24.05
N LEU A 322 1.08 -0.77 -25.26
CA LEU A 322 0.36 0.37 -25.83
C LEU A 322 -0.90 0.73 -25.04
N GLN A 323 -1.65 -0.28 -24.60
CA GLN A 323 -2.85 -0.08 -23.77
C GLN A 323 -2.51 0.53 -22.42
N VAL A 324 -1.48 0.02 -21.72
CA VAL A 324 -0.98 0.55 -20.46
C VAL A 324 -0.46 1.97 -20.62
N LEU A 325 0.33 2.25 -21.64
CA LEU A 325 0.84 3.61 -21.90
C LEU A 325 -0.29 4.58 -22.20
N ARG A 326 -1.28 4.17 -22.99
CA ARG A 326 -2.43 5.00 -23.32
C ARG A 326 -3.29 5.30 -22.10
N SER A 327 -3.61 4.29 -21.27
CA SER A 327 -4.40 4.48 -20.03
C SER A 327 -3.67 5.39 -19.05
N ARG A 328 -2.34 5.28 -18.93
CA ARG A 328 -1.52 6.18 -18.10
C ARG A 328 -1.51 7.61 -18.61
N TRP A 329 -1.39 7.77 -19.90
CA TRP A 329 -1.45 9.09 -20.53
C TRP A 329 -2.82 9.75 -20.30
N ASN A 330 -3.89 9.01 -20.50
CA ASN A 330 -5.24 9.50 -20.25
C ASN A 330 -5.46 9.84 -18.77
N GLU A 331 -5.01 9.01 -17.84
CA GLU A 331 -5.07 9.27 -16.40
C GLU A 331 -4.30 10.55 -16.02
N PHE A 332 -3.11 10.74 -16.59
CA PHE A 332 -2.29 11.93 -16.34
C PHE A 332 -3.02 13.21 -16.73
N PHE A 333 -3.53 13.30 -17.95
CA PHE A 333 -4.26 14.50 -18.41
C PHE A 333 -5.58 14.69 -17.68
N ALA A 334 -6.34 13.63 -17.47
CA ALA A 334 -7.57 13.70 -16.71
C ALA A 334 -7.32 14.15 -15.26
N SER A 335 -6.21 13.72 -14.66
CA SER A 335 -5.80 14.17 -13.32
C SER A 335 -5.37 15.62 -13.31
N ALA A 336 -4.62 16.08 -14.32
CA ALA A 336 -4.23 17.48 -14.46
C ALA A 336 -5.45 18.41 -14.59
N ASP A 337 -6.46 17.98 -15.35
CA ASP A 337 -7.70 18.73 -15.56
C ASP A 337 -8.75 18.51 -14.46
N ASN A 338 -8.48 17.65 -13.47
CA ASN A 338 -9.41 17.29 -12.39
C ASN A 338 -10.77 16.76 -12.86
N ARG A 339 -10.79 15.92 -13.90
CA ARG A 339 -12.00 15.31 -14.46
C ARG A 339 -12.23 13.91 -13.87
N PRO A 340 -13.08 13.76 -12.81
CA PRO A 340 -13.19 12.49 -12.06
C PRO A 340 -13.71 11.32 -12.91
N GLN A 341 -14.62 11.58 -13.85
CA GLN A 341 -15.15 10.53 -14.73
C GLN A 341 -14.08 9.98 -15.66
N ASP A 342 -13.28 10.85 -16.26
CA ASP A 342 -12.19 10.45 -17.17
C ASP A 342 -11.06 9.75 -16.41
N ILE A 343 -10.81 10.17 -15.15
CA ILE A 343 -9.87 9.49 -14.26
C ILE A 343 -10.37 8.08 -13.94
N ALA A 344 -11.66 7.94 -13.62
CA ALA A 344 -12.29 6.66 -13.32
C ALA A 344 -12.23 5.70 -14.52
N GLU A 345 -12.50 6.21 -15.71
CA GLU A 345 -12.41 5.44 -16.96
C GLU A 345 -10.98 4.97 -17.23
N ALA A 346 -10.00 5.89 -17.17
CA ALA A 346 -8.58 5.56 -17.40
C ALA A 346 -8.04 4.55 -16.37
N LYS A 347 -8.39 4.71 -15.08
CA LYS A 347 -8.02 3.75 -14.03
C LYS A 347 -8.70 2.40 -14.21
N THR A 348 -9.96 2.39 -14.63
CA THR A 348 -10.70 1.15 -14.91
C THR A 348 -10.09 0.40 -16.09
N GLU A 349 -9.73 1.10 -17.18
CA GLU A 349 -9.06 0.53 -18.34
C GLU A 349 -7.72 -0.08 -17.95
N HIS A 350 -6.93 0.65 -17.15
CA HIS A 350 -5.65 0.18 -16.65
C HIS A 350 -5.79 -1.06 -15.77
N PHE A 351 -6.71 -1.03 -14.80
CA PHE A 351 -6.99 -2.14 -13.89
C PHE A 351 -7.42 -3.41 -14.64
N ARG A 352 -8.29 -3.28 -15.65
CA ARG A 352 -8.70 -4.41 -16.51
C ARG A 352 -7.52 -5.02 -17.25
N ALA A 353 -6.67 -4.18 -17.83
CA ALA A 353 -5.48 -4.64 -18.53
C ALA A 353 -4.51 -5.40 -17.61
N GLN A 354 -4.36 -4.97 -16.36
CA GLN A 354 -3.56 -5.69 -15.37
C GLN A 354 -4.17 -7.03 -15.00
N VAL A 355 -5.46 -7.08 -14.69
CA VAL A 355 -6.18 -8.33 -14.34
C VAL A 355 -6.10 -9.34 -15.48
N GLU A 356 -6.26 -8.91 -16.73
CA GLU A 356 -6.07 -9.79 -17.91
C GLU A 356 -4.65 -10.35 -17.98
N ALA A 357 -3.64 -9.48 -17.79
CA ALA A 357 -2.25 -9.90 -17.86
C ALA A 357 -1.89 -10.93 -16.76
N PHE A 358 -2.41 -10.76 -15.54
CA PHE A 358 -2.22 -11.72 -14.44
C PHE A 358 -2.92 -13.04 -14.72
N ARG A 359 -4.17 -13.00 -15.22
CA ARG A 359 -4.93 -14.20 -15.56
C ARG A 359 -4.28 -15.01 -16.67
N ASP A 360 -3.76 -14.35 -17.70
CA ASP A 360 -3.02 -14.99 -18.78
C ASP A 360 -1.71 -15.62 -18.30
N ALA A 361 -1.08 -15.04 -17.29
CA ALA A 361 0.13 -15.61 -16.67
C ALA A 361 -0.21 -16.89 -15.89
N GLU A 362 -1.26 -16.87 -15.04
CA GLU A 362 -1.71 -18.05 -14.28
C GLU A 362 -2.12 -19.23 -15.19
N VAL A 363 -2.90 -18.95 -16.23
CA VAL A 363 -3.33 -20.01 -17.19
C VAL A 363 -2.15 -20.65 -17.92
N ARG A 364 -1.07 -19.89 -18.18
CA ARG A 364 0.14 -20.44 -18.81
C ARG A 364 0.96 -21.26 -17.84
N GLU A 365 1.10 -20.79 -16.60
CA GLU A 365 1.80 -21.49 -15.54
C GLU A 365 1.16 -22.88 -15.28
N GLU A 366 -0.18 -22.94 -15.15
CA GLU A 366 -0.92 -24.19 -15.04
C GLU A 366 -0.76 -25.10 -16.28
N ARG A 367 -0.60 -24.52 -17.46
CA ARG A 367 -0.38 -25.28 -18.68
C ARG A 367 1.03 -25.85 -18.73
N ASP A 368 2.04 -25.05 -18.40
CA ASP A 368 3.44 -25.46 -18.39
C ASP A 368 3.69 -26.53 -17.32
N GLU A 369 3.05 -26.42 -16.15
CA GLU A 369 3.08 -27.46 -15.11
C GLU A 369 2.45 -28.80 -15.58
N ARG A 370 1.35 -28.73 -16.32
CA ARG A 370 0.72 -29.93 -16.89
C ARG A 370 1.56 -30.57 -18.00
N GLU A 371 2.27 -29.79 -18.81
CA GLU A 371 3.09 -30.27 -19.91
C GLU A 371 4.47 -30.80 -19.43
N THR A 372 5.03 -30.21 -18.38
CA THR A 372 6.38 -30.59 -17.87
C THR A 372 6.32 -31.58 -16.70
N GLY A 373 5.17 -31.72 -16.03
CA GLY A 373 5.02 -32.56 -14.84
C GLY A 373 5.88 -32.11 -13.64
N GLN A 374 6.47 -30.91 -13.72
CA GLN A 374 7.23 -30.29 -12.63
C GLN A 374 6.57 -28.97 -12.25
N PRO A 375 6.38 -28.68 -10.95
CA PRO A 375 5.97 -27.37 -10.51
C PRO A 375 7.01 -26.34 -10.96
N THR A 376 6.57 -25.30 -11.63
CA THR A 376 7.41 -24.15 -11.98
C THR A 376 7.68 -23.37 -10.71
N HIS A 377 8.75 -23.72 -10.00
CA HIS A 377 9.22 -23.01 -8.80
C HIS A 377 10.06 -21.78 -9.16
#